data_44b4c5e22ef715082ce8e4db0a5a1a16
#
_entry.id   44b4c5e22ef715082ce8e4db0a5a1a16
#
_cell.length_a   1.000
_cell.length_b   1.000
_cell.length_c   1.000
_cell.angle_alpha   90.00
_cell.angle_beta   90.00
_cell.angle_gamma   90.00
#
_symmetry.space_group_name_H-M   'P 1'
#
loop_
_entity.id
_entity.type
_entity.pdbx_description
1 polymer ?
#
loop_
_entity_poly.entity_id
_entity_poly.type
_entity_poly.pdbx_seq_one_letter_code
_entity_poly.pdbx_strand_id
1 'polypeptide(L)'
;QRSLVGSEMCIRDRNISVLFLWAMSAIAFDSPGKVSPKVINEEVWAAYDGFNSTFLDPGKCIYKTDSSFESAVDRHNGAAAIWCQPIYWDMAMNAYKLAEAQKDKARKKTMKALCDDIFAGNKAHYANFDFDDNNENTGWFIYDDIMWWTITLARAYELFGDREYLKLSEVSFARVWYGSDKVGDSGSYDKENGGMFWQWQPIRNPAPNKFGDGKMACINFPTVVAALTLYNNVPERRKQSSESTPKYQTKAQYLEKGREIYAWGVENLMDKKTGRIADSRHGNGSPAWKAHVYNQASFIGASVLLYKATGEKSYLDNAILAADYTFNTMSSEQKILPFERGIEQGIYTAIFAQYIAMLVYDCGQTQYIPYLERTINCGWANRDQTRNVCSGEYDKPLQPGMVVDSYSASGIPALMLLFPIF
;
A
#
# COMPACT_ATOMS: atom_id res chain seq x y z
N GLN A 1 -31.08 -39.46 -10.93
CA GLN A 1 -30.62 -39.42 -9.53
C GLN A 1 -29.22 -38.84 -9.48
N ARG A 2 -29.01 -37.83 -8.63
CA ARG A 2 -27.77 -37.12 -8.25
C ARG A 2 -27.35 -36.08 -9.30
N SER A 3 -27.42 -34.93 -9.01
CA SER A 3 -27.14 -33.96 -7.91
C SER A 3 -26.22 -32.91 -8.47
N LEU A 4 -26.81 -31.81 -8.83
CA LEU A 4 -26.11 -30.55 -9.17
C LEU A 4 -26.28 -29.61 -7.97
N VAL A 5 -25.22 -29.36 -7.24
CA VAL A 5 -25.12 -28.22 -6.31
C VAL A 5 -23.64 -27.82 -6.27
N GLY A 6 -23.36 -26.56 -6.52
CA GLY A 6 -22.09 -25.99 -6.14
C GLY A 6 -21.43 -25.07 -7.17
N SER A 7 -21.91 -23.84 -7.37
CA SER A 7 -21.08 -22.77 -7.93
C SER A 7 -21.54 -21.32 -7.66
N GLU A 8 -22.51 -21.11 -6.77
CA GLU A 8 -23.00 -19.74 -6.50
C GLU A 8 -22.68 -19.17 -5.11
N MET A 9 -21.89 -19.88 -4.29
CA MET A 9 -21.70 -19.53 -2.88
C MET A 9 -20.40 -18.75 -2.55
N CYS A 10 -19.56 -18.44 -3.53
CA CYS A 10 -18.26 -17.83 -3.25
C CYS A 10 -18.22 -16.27 -3.22
N ILE A 11 -19.25 -15.59 -3.72
CA ILE A 11 -19.22 -14.11 -3.78
C ILE A 11 -19.99 -13.47 -2.63
N ARG A 12 -20.97 -14.15 -2.04
CA ARG A 12 -21.77 -13.62 -0.93
C ARG A 12 -21.08 -13.74 0.46
N ASP A 13 -20.21 -14.73 0.63
CA ASP A 13 -19.57 -14.98 1.92
C ASP A 13 -18.41 -14.03 2.25
N ARG A 14 -17.77 -13.42 1.24
CA ARG A 14 -16.69 -12.44 1.49
C ARG A 14 -17.18 -11.15 2.16
N ASN A 15 -18.38 -10.69 1.83
CA ASN A 15 -18.97 -9.49 2.47
C ASN A 15 -19.55 -9.77 3.85
N ILE A 16 -19.96 -11.03 4.10
CA ILE A 16 -20.52 -11.44 5.39
C ILE A 16 -19.40 -11.64 6.43
N SER A 17 -18.24 -12.14 6.03
CA SER A 17 -17.11 -12.35 6.94
C SER A 17 -16.57 -11.04 7.51
N VAL A 18 -16.47 -9.98 6.71
CA VAL A 18 -16.06 -8.66 7.18
C VAL A 18 -17.10 -8.06 8.13
N LEU A 19 -18.38 -8.22 7.83
CA LEU A 19 -19.47 -7.73 8.69
C LEU A 19 -19.59 -8.52 10.02
N PHE A 20 -19.30 -9.82 10.01
CA PHE A 20 -19.35 -10.65 11.23
C PHE A 20 -18.19 -10.38 12.18
N LEU A 21 -16.97 -10.11 11.67
CA LEU A 21 -15.84 -9.73 12.51
C LEU A 21 -16.05 -8.36 13.19
N TRP A 22 -16.71 -7.41 12.51
CA TRP A 22 -17.07 -6.11 13.08
C TRP A 22 -18.14 -6.21 14.15
N ALA A 23 -19.07 -7.15 14.04
CA ALA A 23 -20.11 -7.38 15.04
C ALA A 23 -19.61 -8.16 16.27
N MET A 24 -18.59 -9.00 16.12
CA MET A 24 -18.04 -9.78 17.24
C MET A 24 -17.03 -8.97 18.09
N SER A 25 -16.42 -7.90 17.58
CA SER A 25 -15.56 -7.00 18.36
C SER A 25 -16.35 -6.14 19.36
N ALA A 26 -17.67 -6.08 19.23
CA ALA A 26 -18.53 -5.33 20.15
C ALA A 26 -18.93 -6.09 21.41
N ILE A 27 -18.53 -7.37 21.56
CA ILE A 27 -18.87 -8.19 22.72
C ILE A 27 -17.61 -8.79 23.32
N ALA A 28 -17.31 -8.33 24.52
CA ALA A 28 -16.36 -8.84 25.49
C ALA A 28 -14.97 -8.18 25.51
N PHE A 29 -14.75 -7.43 26.54
CA PHE A 29 -13.84 -7.71 27.67
C PHE A 29 -13.79 -6.48 28.57
N ASP A 30 -14.66 -6.45 29.53
CA ASP A 30 -14.46 -5.64 30.74
C ASP A 30 -13.43 -6.35 31.62
N SER A 31 -12.25 -5.75 31.71
CA SER A 31 -11.31 -6.00 32.82
C SER A 31 -10.93 -4.64 33.41
N PRO A 32 -10.98 -4.49 34.73
CA PRO A 32 -10.75 -3.20 35.38
C PRO A 32 -9.26 -2.87 35.42
N GLY A 33 -8.82 -2.06 34.50
CA GLY A 33 -7.46 -1.53 34.46
C GLY A 33 -7.33 -0.44 33.42
N LYS A 34 -7.21 0.79 33.88
CA LYS A 34 -6.92 2.05 33.16
C LYS A 34 -7.40 2.05 31.69
N VAL A 35 -8.62 2.48 31.48
CA VAL A 35 -9.19 2.72 30.15
C VAL A 35 -8.41 3.86 29.52
N SER A 36 -7.55 3.54 28.54
CA SER A 36 -7.05 4.55 27.61
C SER A 36 -8.26 5.11 26.85
N PRO A 37 -8.34 6.43 26.60
CA PRO A 37 -9.44 6.99 25.84
C PRO A 37 -9.50 6.29 24.48
N LYS A 38 -10.65 5.70 24.16
CA LYS A 38 -10.91 5.11 22.84
C LYS A 38 -11.12 6.24 21.85
N VAL A 39 -10.44 6.17 20.72
CA VAL A 39 -10.69 7.08 19.59
C VAL A 39 -12.07 6.77 19.02
N ILE A 40 -12.97 7.72 19.08
CA ILE A 40 -14.35 7.57 18.58
C ILE A 40 -14.42 7.87 17.08
N ASN A 41 -15.54 7.49 16.44
CA ASN A 41 -15.74 7.66 15.00
C ASN A 41 -15.59 9.11 14.53
N GLU A 42 -16.04 10.09 15.29
CA GLU A 42 -15.90 11.52 14.96
C GLU A 42 -14.43 11.92 14.86
N GLU A 43 -13.56 11.35 15.70
CA GLU A 43 -12.13 11.60 15.66
C GLU A 43 -11.45 10.99 14.42
N VAL A 44 -11.89 9.81 13.97
CA VAL A 44 -11.41 9.21 12.70
C VAL A 44 -11.71 10.15 11.53
N TRP A 45 -12.92 10.66 11.45
CA TRP A 45 -13.30 11.60 10.41
C TRP A 45 -12.58 12.95 10.56
N ALA A 46 -12.44 13.47 11.79
CA ALA A 46 -11.68 14.69 12.05
C ALA A 46 -10.21 14.56 11.60
N ALA A 47 -9.58 13.40 11.82
CA ALA A 47 -8.21 13.13 11.37
C ALA A 47 -8.12 13.09 9.84
N TYR A 48 -9.03 12.38 9.19
CA TYR A 48 -9.01 12.25 7.75
C TYR A 48 -9.39 13.55 7.03
N ASP A 49 -10.43 14.26 7.50
CA ASP A 49 -10.83 15.54 6.96
C ASP A 49 -9.75 16.62 7.20
N GLY A 50 -9.08 16.60 8.36
CA GLY A 50 -7.95 17.47 8.67
C GLY A 50 -6.76 17.22 7.73
N PHE A 51 -6.45 15.94 7.44
CA PHE A 51 -5.44 15.57 6.47
C PHE A 51 -5.77 16.11 5.07
N ASN A 52 -6.98 15.85 4.56
CA ASN A 52 -7.38 16.29 3.22
C ASN A 52 -7.45 17.82 3.10
N SER A 53 -8.02 18.52 4.10
CA SER A 53 -8.11 19.98 4.07
C SER A 53 -6.75 20.67 4.09
N THR A 54 -5.71 19.99 4.63
CA THR A 54 -4.37 20.53 4.72
C THR A 54 -3.55 20.21 3.46
N PHE A 55 -3.66 19.02 2.92
CA PHE A 55 -2.71 18.52 1.92
C PHE A 55 -3.31 18.28 0.53
N LEU A 56 -4.61 18.08 0.38
CA LEU A 56 -5.20 17.93 -0.95
C LEU A 56 -5.35 19.29 -1.61
N ASP A 57 -4.79 19.46 -2.80
CA ASP A 57 -5.03 20.64 -3.64
C ASP A 57 -6.43 20.54 -4.25
N PRO A 58 -7.37 21.43 -3.88
CA PRO A 58 -8.75 21.32 -4.34
C PRO A 58 -8.90 21.63 -5.84
N GLY A 59 -7.96 22.36 -6.44
CA GLY A 59 -8.00 22.70 -7.86
C GLY A 59 -7.43 21.62 -8.77
N LYS A 60 -6.46 20.84 -8.28
CA LYS A 60 -5.77 19.81 -9.05
C LYS A 60 -6.11 18.39 -8.61
N CYS A 61 -6.70 18.23 -7.43
CA CYS A 61 -7.01 16.94 -6.81
C CYS A 61 -5.82 16.00 -6.73
N ILE A 62 -4.64 16.56 -6.40
CA ILE A 62 -3.42 15.85 -6.05
C ILE A 62 -2.88 16.35 -4.72
N TYR A 63 -2.15 15.49 -4.00
CA TYR A 63 -1.64 15.85 -2.68
C TYR A 63 -0.34 16.64 -2.78
N LYS A 64 -0.23 17.64 -1.90
CA LYS A 64 0.95 18.50 -1.75
C LYS A 64 2.03 17.82 -0.92
N THR A 65 3.28 18.24 -1.10
CA THR A 65 4.43 17.78 -0.32
C THR A 65 4.25 18.11 1.17
N ASP A 66 3.85 19.36 1.48
CA ASP A 66 3.68 19.81 2.86
C ASP A 66 2.62 20.89 2.99
N SER A 67 2.37 21.30 4.23
CA SER A 67 1.33 22.26 4.58
C SER A 67 1.67 23.72 4.23
N SER A 68 2.90 24.02 3.75
CA SER A 68 3.31 25.38 3.37
C SER A 68 2.99 25.71 1.92
N PHE A 69 2.77 24.72 1.07
CA PHE A 69 2.44 24.94 -0.34
C PHE A 69 0.96 25.29 -0.52
N GLU A 70 0.67 26.35 -1.26
CA GLU A 70 -0.70 26.74 -1.59
C GLU A 70 -1.30 25.82 -2.64
N SER A 71 -0.50 25.36 -3.61
CA SER A 71 -0.93 24.47 -4.70
C SER A 71 0.09 23.38 -4.98
N ALA A 72 -0.38 22.19 -5.34
CA ALA A 72 0.43 21.12 -5.87
C ALA A 72 0.72 21.41 -7.35
N VAL A 73 1.92 21.89 -7.66
CA VAL A 73 2.32 22.28 -9.02
C VAL A 73 2.95 21.12 -9.75
N ASP A 74 3.98 20.56 -9.17
CA ASP A 74 4.72 19.41 -9.67
C ASP A 74 5.42 18.67 -8.51
N ARG A 75 6.12 17.60 -8.83
CA ARG A 75 6.86 16.77 -7.89
C ARG A 75 7.91 17.54 -7.08
N HIS A 76 8.53 18.54 -7.69
CA HIS A 76 9.63 19.30 -7.08
C HIS A 76 9.17 20.57 -6.38
N ASN A 77 8.07 21.15 -6.86
CA ASN A 77 7.58 22.47 -6.47
C ASN A 77 6.28 22.46 -5.68
N GLY A 78 5.82 21.34 -5.22
CA GLY A 78 4.63 21.32 -4.38
C GLY A 78 3.84 20.02 -4.35
N ALA A 79 3.84 19.22 -5.41
CA ALA A 79 3.20 17.91 -5.38
C ALA A 79 4.02 16.90 -4.57
N ALA A 80 3.35 16.10 -3.76
CA ALA A 80 3.96 14.93 -3.13
C ALA A 80 4.46 13.95 -4.20
N ALA A 81 5.47 13.15 -3.84
CA ALA A 81 6.09 12.20 -4.76
C ALA A 81 5.04 11.30 -5.44
N ILE A 82 5.25 11.01 -6.72
CA ILE A 82 4.32 10.28 -7.57
C ILE A 82 3.91 8.92 -6.98
N TRP A 83 4.83 8.23 -6.31
CA TRP A 83 4.60 6.93 -5.69
C TRP A 83 3.81 7.01 -4.38
N CYS A 84 3.70 8.18 -3.76
CA CYS A 84 2.90 8.42 -2.57
C CYS A 84 1.44 8.74 -2.89
N GLN A 85 1.17 9.31 -4.06
CA GLN A 85 -0.20 9.64 -4.48
C GLN A 85 -1.15 8.42 -4.46
N PRO A 86 -0.78 7.23 -4.94
CA PRO A 86 -1.65 6.05 -4.86
C PRO A 86 -1.90 5.60 -3.41
N ILE A 87 -0.97 5.84 -2.48
CA ILE A 87 -1.19 5.54 -1.06
C ILE A 87 -2.28 6.45 -0.47
N TYR A 88 -2.27 7.74 -0.80
CA TYR A 88 -3.34 8.65 -0.40
C TYR A 88 -4.69 8.31 -1.05
N TRP A 89 -4.67 7.80 -2.28
CA TRP A 89 -5.88 7.30 -2.94
C TRP A 89 -6.41 6.02 -2.26
N ASP A 90 -5.53 5.11 -1.82
CA ASP A 90 -5.90 3.96 -0.96
C ASP A 90 -6.58 4.42 0.34
N MET A 91 -6.11 5.51 0.96
CA MET A 91 -6.76 6.09 2.15
C MET A 91 -8.19 6.59 1.82
N ALA A 92 -8.38 7.24 0.67
CA ALA A 92 -9.72 7.67 0.23
C ALA A 92 -10.66 6.47 -0.01
N MET A 93 -10.16 5.39 -0.61
CA MET A 93 -10.92 4.14 -0.78
C MET A 93 -11.24 3.47 0.57
N ASN A 94 -10.34 3.52 1.54
CA ASN A 94 -10.60 3.01 2.89
C ASN A 94 -11.63 3.88 3.62
N ALA A 95 -11.60 5.20 3.44
CA ALA A 95 -12.65 6.10 3.95
C ALA A 95 -14.02 5.80 3.31
N TYR A 96 -14.07 5.50 2.01
CA TYR A 96 -15.30 5.04 1.36
C TYR A 96 -15.82 3.73 1.98
N LYS A 97 -14.96 2.74 2.20
CA LYS A 97 -15.32 1.46 2.84
C LYS A 97 -15.82 1.67 4.27
N LEU A 98 -15.17 2.54 5.03
CA LEU A 98 -15.58 2.88 6.40
C LEU A 98 -16.97 3.51 6.42
N ALA A 99 -17.24 4.51 5.55
CA ALA A 99 -18.55 5.12 5.43
C ALA A 99 -19.65 4.10 5.04
N GLU A 100 -19.31 3.16 4.17
CA GLU A 100 -20.21 2.04 3.81
C GLU A 100 -20.50 1.13 5.01
N ALA A 101 -19.48 0.73 5.77
CA ALA A 101 -19.63 -0.10 6.97
C ALA A 101 -20.47 0.61 8.05
N GLN A 102 -20.31 1.92 8.19
CA GLN A 102 -21.11 2.77 9.08
C GLN A 102 -22.53 3.06 8.56
N LYS A 103 -22.85 2.65 7.33
CA LYS A 103 -24.12 2.96 6.65
C LYS A 103 -24.38 4.47 6.48
N ASP A 104 -23.34 5.29 6.51
CA ASP A 104 -23.40 6.71 6.25
C ASP A 104 -23.45 6.98 4.73
N LYS A 105 -24.66 7.07 4.19
CA LYS A 105 -24.90 7.27 2.76
C LYS A 105 -24.34 8.61 2.25
N ALA A 106 -24.39 9.65 3.07
CA ALA A 106 -23.91 10.98 2.68
C ALA A 106 -22.36 10.96 2.57
N ARG A 107 -21.70 10.48 3.63
CA ARG A 107 -20.24 10.35 3.65
C ARG A 107 -19.74 9.40 2.56
N LYS A 108 -20.39 8.25 2.38
CA LYS A 108 -20.07 7.31 1.29
C LYS A 108 -20.10 7.98 -0.09
N LYS A 109 -21.13 8.79 -0.37
CA LYS A 109 -21.23 9.54 -1.64
C LYS A 109 -20.09 10.56 -1.78
N THR A 110 -19.78 11.29 -0.73
CA THR A 110 -18.66 12.26 -0.72
C THR A 110 -17.31 11.55 -0.95
N MET A 111 -17.08 10.43 -0.27
CA MET A 111 -15.82 9.67 -0.42
C MET A 111 -15.69 9.05 -1.81
N LYS A 112 -16.80 8.63 -2.43
CA LYS A 112 -16.77 8.17 -3.83
C LYS A 112 -16.36 9.28 -4.79
N ALA A 113 -16.95 10.47 -4.64
CA ALA A 113 -16.58 11.64 -5.44
C ALA A 113 -15.10 12.00 -5.24
N LEU A 114 -14.64 12.00 -4.00
CA LEU A 114 -13.22 12.23 -3.67
C LEU A 114 -12.29 11.23 -4.36
N CYS A 115 -12.65 9.92 -4.36
CA CYS A 115 -11.87 8.92 -5.07
C CYS A 115 -11.79 9.18 -6.58
N ASP A 116 -12.91 9.60 -7.18
CA ASP A 116 -12.97 9.92 -8.61
C ASP A 116 -12.13 11.16 -8.95
N ASP A 117 -12.24 12.20 -8.12
CA ASP A 117 -11.50 13.45 -8.29
C ASP A 117 -9.98 13.24 -8.14
N ILE A 118 -9.54 12.48 -7.14
CA ILE A 118 -8.12 12.13 -6.95
C ILE A 118 -7.59 11.35 -8.16
N PHE A 119 -8.34 10.38 -8.65
CA PHE A 119 -7.94 9.64 -9.84
C PHE A 119 -7.82 10.55 -11.06
N ALA A 120 -8.83 11.39 -11.32
CA ALA A 120 -8.83 12.31 -12.45
C ALA A 120 -7.71 13.34 -12.36
N GLY A 121 -7.44 13.88 -11.18
CA GLY A 121 -6.36 14.84 -10.94
C GLY A 121 -4.98 14.21 -11.20
N ASN A 122 -4.73 13.02 -10.66
CA ASN A 122 -3.47 12.31 -10.89
C ASN A 122 -3.29 11.90 -12.36
N LYS A 123 -4.36 11.41 -13.01
CA LYS A 123 -4.35 11.08 -14.43
C LYS A 123 -3.95 12.29 -15.27
N ALA A 124 -4.55 13.45 -15.03
CA ALA A 124 -4.23 14.68 -15.74
C ALA A 124 -2.80 15.17 -15.47
N HIS A 125 -2.31 14.99 -14.25
CA HIS A 125 -0.98 15.46 -13.84
C HIS A 125 0.16 14.56 -14.33
N TYR A 126 -0.06 13.25 -14.43
CA TYR A 126 0.95 12.25 -14.75
C TYR A 126 0.72 11.63 -16.14
N ALA A 127 0.79 12.46 -17.20
CA ALA A 127 0.76 12.05 -18.61
C ALA A 127 -0.40 11.12 -18.97
N ASN A 128 -1.60 11.29 -18.37
CA ASN A 128 -2.76 10.42 -18.55
C ASN A 128 -2.49 8.93 -18.27
N PHE A 129 -1.56 8.63 -17.38
CA PHE A 129 -1.04 7.30 -17.12
C PHE A 129 -0.46 6.61 -18.38
N ASP A 130 0.19 7.40 -19.28
CA ASP A 130 1.07 6.82 -20.30
C ASP A 130 2.38 6.39 -19.61
N PHE A 131 2.43 5.14 -19.17
CA PHE A 131 3.61 4.57 -18.51
C PHE A 131 4.84 4.43 -19.43
N ASP A 132 4.70 4.73 -20.70
CA ASP A 132 5.79 4.86 -21.67
C ASP A 132 6.26 6.32 -21.86
N ASP A 133 5.72 7.25 -21.09
CA ASP A 133 6.23 8.61 -21.07
C ASP A 133 7.59 8.65 -20.36
N ASN A 134 8.60 9.14 -21.05
CA ASN A 134 9.97 9.24 -20.53
C ASN A 134 10.32 10.65 -20.05
N ASN A 135 9.34 11.50 -19.82
CA ASN A 135 9.55 12.81 -19.21
C ASN A 135 10.00 12.64 -17.76
N GLU A 136 11.12 13.23 -17.40
CA GLU A 136 11.68 13.16 -16.05
C GLU A 136 10.73 13.65 -14.95
N ASN A 137 9.82 14.56 -15.30
CA ASN A 137 8.85 15.11 -14.35
C ASN A 137 7.69 14.17 -14.04
N THR A 138 7.43 13.16 -14.87
CA THR A 138 6.37 12.16 -14.62
C THR A 138 6.83 11.01 -13.72
N GLY A 139 8.13 10.74 -13.65
CA GLY A 139 8.68 9.71 -12.77
C GLY A 139 8.50 8.26 -13.21
N TRP A 140 7.99 7.99 -14.43
CA TRP A 140 7.76 6.61 -14.92
C TRP A 140 9.03 5.81 -15.25
N PHE A 141 10.16 6.19 -14.72
CA PHE A 141 11.47 5.51 -14.84
C PHE A 141 11.88 4.78 -13.56
N ILE A 142 11.14 4.93 -12.48
CA ILE A 142 11.31 4.19 -11.24
C ILE A 142 10.25 3.10 -11.19
N TYR A 143 10.64 1.84 -11.17
CA TYR A 143 9.71 0.72 -11.33
C TYR A 143 8.77 0.54 -10.14
N ASP A 144 9.20 0.80 -8.93
CA ASP A 144 8.32 0.72 -7.76
C ASP A 144 7.30 1.86 -7.73
N ASP A 145 7.63 3.06 -8.22
CA ASP A 145 6.67 4.15 -8.40
C ASP A 145 5.47 3.69 -9.26
N ILE A 146 5.76 3.00 -10.38
CA ILE A 146 4.73 2.41 -11.24
C ILE A 146 3.97 1.30 -10.51
N MET A 147 4.68 0.47 -9.75
CA MET A 147 4.09 -0.71 -9.10
C MET A 147 3.12 -0.33 -7.97
N TRP A 148 3.37 0.76 -7.24
CA TRP A 148 2.40 1.29 -6.27
C TRP A 148 1.09 1.70 -6.95
N TRP A 149 1.15 2.35 -8.11
CA TRP A 149 -0.03 2.64 -8.93
C TRP A 149 -0.71 1.36 -9.42
N THR A 150 0.05 0.36 -9.86
CA THR A 150 -0.48 -0.94 -10.29
C THR A 150 -1.35 -1.58 -9.20
N ILE A 151 -0.88 -1.59 -7.96
CA ILE A 151 -1.60 -2.15 -6.81
C ILE A 151 -2.90 -1.38 -6.56
N THR A 152 -2.82 -0.07 -6.46
CA THR A 152 -3.98 0.76 -6.09
C THR A 152 -5.03 0.78 -7.20
N LEU A 153 -4.63 0.81 -8.47
CA LEU A 153 -5.54 0.66 -9.61
C LEU A 153 -6.30 -0.68 -9.57
N ALA A 154 -5.63 -1.79 -9.26
CA ALA A 154 -6.31 -3.09 -9.13
C ALA A 154 -7.30 -3.10 -7.95
N ARG A 155 -6.95 -2.49 -6.82
CA ARG A 155 -7.86 -2.33 -5.67
C ARG A 155 -9.05 -1.44 -5.99
N ALA A 156 -8.84 -0.36 -6.76
CA ALA A 156 -9.93 0.51 -7.21
C ALA A 156 -10.90 -0.26 -8.12
N TYR A 157 -10.39 -1.10 -9.01
CA TYR A 157 -11.24 -1.99 -9.80
C TYR A 157 -12.04 -2.97 -8.92
N GLU A 158 -11.39 -3.59 -7.94
CA GLU A 158 -12.06 -4.50 -7.00
C GLU A 158 -13.20 -3.79 -6.24
N LEU A 159 -13.02 -2.52 -5.89
CA LEU A 159 -13.99 -1.75 -5.13
C LEU A 159 -15.11 -1.16 -5.98
N PHE A 160 -14.80 -0.63 -7.15
CA PHE A 160 -15.73 0.16 -7.98
C PHE A 160 -16.17 -0.52 -9.28
N GLY A 161 -15.44 -1.54 -9.74
CA GLY A 161 -15.76 -2.29 -10.95
C GLY A 161 -15.44 -1.57 -12.26
N ASP A 162 -14.77 -0.41 -12.22
CA ASP A 162 -14.42 0.33 -13.42
C ASP A 162 -13.29 -0.36 -14.19
N ARG A 163 -13.58 -0.74 -15.42
CA ARG A 163 -12.64 -1.47 -16.28
C ARG A 163 -11.40 -0.66 -16.68
N GLU A 164 -11.46 0.65 -16.62
CA GLU A 164 -10.28 1.49 -16.86
C GLU A 164 -9.21 1.23 -15.81
N TYR A 165 -9.59 1.11 -14.54
CA TYR A 165 -8.64 0.80 -13.47
C TYR A 165 -7.94 -0.53 -13.68
N LEU A 166 -8.69 -1.59 -14.01
CA LEU A 166 -8.08 -2.90 -14.29
C LEU A 166 -7.14 -2.85 -15.50
N LYS A 167 -7.56 -2.19 -16.60
CA LYS A 167 -6.73 -2.02 -17.78
C LYS A 167 -5.42 -1.31 -17.48
N LEU A 168 -5.47 -0.19 -16.75
CA LEU A 168 -4.29 0.57 -16.38
C LEU A 168 -3.37 -0.24 -15.45
N SER A 169 -3.94 -0.99 -14.50
CA SER A 169 -3.17 -1.87 -13.62
C SER A 169 -2.45 -2.97 -14.39
N GLU A 170 -3.09 -3.60 -15.36
CA GLU A 170 -2.47 -4.67 -16.17
C GLU A 170 -1.37 -4.10 -17.08
N VAL A 171 -1.61 -2.95 -17.70
CA VAL A 171 -0.63 -2.29 -18.58
C VAL A 171 0.59 -1.83 -17.78
N SER A 172 0.40 -1.24 -16.60
CA SER A 172 1.50 -0.81 -15.73
C SER A 172 2.31 -1.99 -15.18
N PHE A 173 1.65 -3.10 -14.82
CA PHE A 173 2.35 -4.32 -14.44
C PHE A 173 3.23 -4.85 -15.57
N ALA A 174 2.68 -4.92 -16.78
CA ALA A 174 3.42 -5.38 -17.96
C ALA A 174 4.59 -4.44 -18.28
N ARG A 175 4.40 -3.13 -18.15
CA ARG A 175 5.44 -2.12 -18.31
C ARG A 175 6.63 -2.34 -17.37
N VAL A 176 6.35 -2.62 -16.11
CA VAL A 176 7.42 -2.90 -15.13
C VAL A 176 8.09 -4.23 -15.42
N TRP A 177 7.32 -5.28 -15.70
CA TRP A 177 7.86 -6.64 -15.88
C TRP A 177 8.68 -6.77 -17.15
N TYR A 178 8.17 -6.29 -18.28
CA TYR A 178 8.73 -6.52 -19.61
C TYR A 178 9.47 -5.31 -20.21
N GLY A 179 9.30 -4.13 -19.63
CA GLY A 179 9.81 -2.90 -20.21
C GLY A 179 8.95 -2.36 -21.34
N SER A 180 9.55 -1.50 -22.15
CA SER A 180 8.93 -0.90 -23.35
C SER A 180 9.96 -0.55 -24.39
N ASP A 181 9.83 -1.10 -25.58
CA ASP A 181 10.68 -0.76 -26.72
C ASP A 181 10.54 0.72 -27.13
N LYS A 182 9.38 1.34 -26.89
CA LYS A 182 9.11 2.75 -27.19
C LYS A 182 10.11 3.69 -26.52
N VAL A 183 10.55 3.33 -25.31
CA VAL A 183 11.49 4.12 -24.52
C VAL A 183 12.84 3.41 -24.29
N GLY A 184 13.05 2.26 -24.93
CA GLY A 184 14.31 1.51 -24.85
C GLY A 184 14.55 0.84 -23.51
N ASP A 185 13.49 0.52 -22.77
CA ASP A 185 13.56 -0.10 -21.46
C ASP A 185 13.32 -1.61 -21.55
N SER A 186 14.18 -2.41 -20.92
CA SER A 186 14.12 -3.87 -20.91
C SER A 186 13.26 -4.46 -19.78
N GLY A 187 12.69 -3.61 -18.92
CA GLY A 187 11.91 -4.02 -17.75
C GLY A 187 12.74 -4.31 -16.51
N SER A 188 12.04 -4.49 -15.41
CA SER A 188 12.61 -4.67 -14.09
C SER A 188 12.99 -6.12 -13.79
N TYR A 189 12.32 -7.11 -14.41
CA TYR A 189 12.54 -8.52 -14.10
C TYR A 189 13.89 -9.03 -14.64
N ASP A 190 14.71 -9.57 -13.74
CA ASP A 190 15.97 -10.21 -14.12
C ASP A 190 15.75 -11.67 -14.52
N LYS A 191 15.78 -11.94 -15.83
CA LYS A 191 15.55 -13.27 -16.41
C LYS A 191 16.66 -14.27 -16.07
N GLU A 192 17.85 -13.80 -15.73
CA GLU A 192 19.01 -14.66 -15.46
C GLU A 192 19.11 -15.05 -14.00
N ASN A 193 18.86 -14.10 -13.08
CA ASN A 193 19.11 -14.30 -11.65
C ASN A 193 17.86 -14.16 -10.79
N GLY A 194 16.70 -13.91 -11.39
CA GLY A 194 15.43 -13.66 -10.69
C GLY A 194 15.40 -12.32 -9.95
N GLY A 195 14.22 -12.00 -9.41
CA GLY A 195 13.99 -10.73 -8.71
C GLY A 195 13.82 -9.55 -9.65
N MET A 196 13.54 -8.39 -9.06
CA MET A 196 13.19 -7.16 -9.75
C MET A 196 14.23 -6.08 -9.46
N PHE A 197 14.70 -5.37 -10.51
CA PHE A 197 15.53 -4.18 -10.36
C PHE A 197 14.68 -2.96 -9.98
N TRP A 198 15.28 -2.04 -9.22
CA TRP A 198 14.55 -0.90 -8.67
C TRP A 198 14.17 0.14 -9.73
N GLN A 199 15.06 0.43 -10.68
CA GLN A 199 14.87 1.53 -11.62
C GLN A 199 15.49 1.25 -12.99
N TRP A 200 14.96 1.94 -13.98
CA TRP A 200 15.51 2.04 -15.32
C TRP A 200 16.54 3.16 -15.38
N GLN A 201 17.80 2.84 -15.60
CA GLN A 201 18.90 3.83 -15.54
C GLN A 201 19.89 3.67 -16.71
N PRO A 202 20.50 4.81 -17.10
CA PRO A 202 20.02 6.19 -16.88
C PRO A 202 18.82 6.50 -17.76
N ILE A 203 17.89 7.30 -17.29
CA ILE A 203 16.64 7.61 -18.02
C ILE A 203 16.90 8.22 -19.39
N ARG A 204 17.95 9.06 -19.54
CA ARG A 204 18.32 9.70 -20.82
C ARG A 204 19.17 8.81 -21.72
N ASN A 205 19.73 7.76 -21.21
CA ASN A 205 20.53 6.78 -21.93
C ASN A 205 20.30 5.41 -21.29
N PRO A 206 19.12 4.83 -21.50
CA PRO A 206 18.74 3.60 -20.84
C PRO A 206 19.68 2.47 -21.19
N ALA A 207 20.22 1.83 -20.20
CA ALA A 207 21.00 0.61 -20.31
C ALA A 207 20.33 -0.48 -19.48
N PRO A 208 20.31 -1.73 -19.96
CA PRO A 208 19.64 -2.82 -19.23
C PRO A 208 20.23 -2.96 -17.84
N ASN A 209 19.58 -2.40 -16.84
CA ASN A 209 19.74 -2.66 -15.40
C ASN A 209 21.19 -2.84 -14.87
N LYS A 210 22.17 -2.26 -15.53
CA LYS A 210 23.56 -2.31 -15.11
C LYS A 210 23.91 -1.29 -14.04
N PHE A 211 23.14 -0.21 -13.98
CA PHE A 211 23.43 0.87 -13.06
C PHE A 211 22.88 0.49 -11.67
N GLY A 212 23.82 0.30 -10.77
CA GLY A 212 23.47 0.01 -9.40
C GLY A 212 22.86 -1.37 -9.15
N ASP A 213 22.67 -2.19 -10.18
CA ASP A 213 22.16 -3.58 -10.10
C ASP A 213 21.34 -3.93 -8.84
N GLY A 214 20.72 -2.89 -8.26
CA GLY A 214 20.01 -2.94 -6.98
C GLY A 214 18.64 -3.60 -7.14
N LYS A 215 18.45 -4.71 -6.43
CA LYS A 215 17.17 -5.37 -6.27
C LYS A 215 16.67 -5.08 -4.86
N MET A 216 15.74 -4.12 -4.79
CA MET A 216 15.27 -3.58 -3.52
C MET A 216 14.00 -4.27 -3.06
N ALA A 217 13.75 -4.28 -1.74
CA ALA A 217 12.52 -4.81 -1.18
C ALA A 217 11.29 -4.03 -1.66
N CYS A 218 11.42 -2.71 -1.85
CA CYS A 218 10.34 -1.81 -2.26
C CYS A 218 9.82 -2.04 -3.69
N ILE A 219 10.53 -2.77 -4.54
CA ILE A 219 10.01 -3.24 -5.82
C ILE A 219 9.62 -4.72 -5.78
N ASN A 220 10.42 -5.58 -5.14
CA ASN A 220 10.18 -7.01 -5.17
C ASN A 220 8.86 -7.40 -4.48
N PHE A 221 8.62 -6.97 -3.24
CA PHE A 221 7.40 -7.34 -2.54
C PHE A 221 6.14 -6.63 -3.05
N PRO A 222 6.15 -5.34 -3.40
CA PRO A 222 5.04 -4.73 -4.12
C PRO A 222 4.69 -5.41 -5.45
N THR A 223 5.68 -5.93 -6.20
CA THR A 223 5.41 -6.73 -7.40
C THR A 223 4.60 -7.99 -7.08
N VAL A 224 4.91 -8.67 -5.98
CA VAL A 224 4.11 -9.82 -5.51
C VAL A 224 2.68 -9.38 -5.16
N VAL A 225 2.55 -8.29 -4.40
CA VAL A 225 1.23 -7.72 -4.05
C VAL A 225 0.42 -7.38 -5.29
N ALA A 226 1.04 -6.71 -6.28
CA ALA A 226 0.40 -6.34 -7.54
C ALA A 226 -0.05 -7.58 -8.32
N ALA A 227 0.85 -8.57 -8.48
CA ALA A 227 0.54 -9.82 -9.15
C ALA A 227 -0.64 -10.54 -8.51
N LEU A 228 -0.66 -10.65 -7.17
CA LEU A 228 -1.74 -11.35 -6.45
C LEU A 228 -3.05 -10.54 -6.43
N THR A 229 -2.97 -9.21 -6.41
CA THR A 229 -4.17 -8.37 -6.53
C THR A 229 -4.77 -8.53 -7.94
N LEU A 230 -3.94 -8.54 -8.99
CA LEU A 230 -4.39 -8.83 -10.35
C LEU A 230 -4.92 -10.27 -10.49
N TYR A 231 -4.25 -11.26 -9.91
CA TYR A 231 -4.75 -12.65 -9.85
C TYR A 231 -6.19 -12.71 -9.32
N ASN A 232 -6.52 -11.94 -8.29
CA ASN A 232 -7.87 -11.90 -7.72
C ASN A 232 -8.90 -11.26 -8.67
N ASN A 233 -8.48 -10.34 -9.53
CA ASN A 233 -9.37 -9.43 -10.27
C ASN A 233 -9.50 -9.74 -11.77
N VAL A 234 -8.53 -10.41 -12.39
CA VAL A 234 -8.63 -10.75 -13.82
C VAL A 234 -9.60 -11.90 -14.07
N PRO A 235 -10.21 -11.97 -15.27
CA PRO A 235 -11.15 -13.04 -15.60
C PRO A 235 -10.55 -14.44 -15.46
N GLU A 236 -11.33 -15.39 -14.93
CA GLU A 236 -10.92 -16.78 -14.75
C GLU A 236 -10.50 -17.45 -16.06
N ARG A 237 -11.29 -17.20 -17.13
CA ARG A 237 -11.05 -17.77 -18.46
C ARG A 237 -10.50 -16.70 -19.39
N ARG A 238 -9.19 -16.58 -19.42
CA ARG A 238 -8.47 -15.73 -20.35
C ARG A 238 -7.50 -16.60 -21.16
N LYS A 239 -7.49 -16.45 -22.48
CA LYS A 239 -6.50 -17.11 -23.33
C LYS A 239 -5.13 -16.49 -23.06
N GLN A 240 -4.10 -17.34 -23.03
CA GLN A 240 -2.71 -16.89 -22.95
C GLN A 240 -2.40 -16.06 -24.21
N SER A 241 -1.73 -14.91 -24.02
CA SER A 241 -1.22 -14.11 -25.12
C SER A 241 -0.07 -14.85 -25.82
N SER A 242 -0.05 -14.78 -27.13
CA SER A 242 1.09 -15.25 -27.94
C SER A 242 2.16 -14.19 -28.16
N GLU A 243 1.93 -12.96 -27.66
CA GLU A 243 2.89 -11.86 -27.75
C GLU A 243 4.10 -12.09 -26.83
N SER A 244 5.27 -11.67 -27.29
CA SER A 244 6.51 -11.75 -26.51
C SER A 244 6.50 -10.86 -25.27
N THR A 245 5.72 -9.77 -25.32
CA THR A 245 5.50 -8.82 -24.20
C THR A 245 4.01 -8.64 -23.95
N PRO A 246 3.34 -9.63 -23.31
CA PRO A 246 1.89 -9.62 -23.16
C PRO A 246 1.46 -8.54 -22.15
N LYS A 247 0.62 -7.59 -22.60
CA LYS A 247 -0.01 -6.60 -21.73
C LYS A 247 -1.01 -7.22 -20.76
N TYR A 248 -1.65 -8.32 -21.18
CA TYR A 248 -2.69 -9.01 -20.41
C TYR A 248 -2.27 -10.45 -20.16
N GLN A 249 -2.34 -10.87 -18.92
CA GLN A 249 -1.91 -12.19 -18.47
C GLN A 249 -3.06 -12.97 -17.86
N THR A 250 -2.94 -14.28 -17.84
CA THR A 250 -3.90 -15.18 -17.17
C THR A 250 -3.70 -15.12 -15.64
N LYS A 251 -4.72 -15.55 -14.89
CA LYS A 251 -4.61 -15.74 -13.45
C LYS A 251 -3.39 -16.59 -13.07
N ALA A 252 -3.22 -17.73 -13.74
CA ALA A 252 -2.11 -18.63 -13.48
C ALA A 252 -0.75 -17.94 -13.64
N GLN A 253 -0.58 -17.12 -14.69
CA GLN A 253 0.65 -16.36 -14.91
C GLN A 253 0.92 -15.31 -13.83
N TYR A 254 -0.12 -14.62 -13.34
CA TYR A 254 0.06 -13.69 -12.21
C TYR A 254 0.45 -14.42 -10.91
N LEU A 255 -0.19 -15.55 -10.62
CA LEU A 255 0.15 -16.35 -9.45
C LEU A 255 1.60 -16.87 -9.52
N GLU A 256 2.01 -17.39 -10.69
CA GLU A 256 3.37 -17.89 -10.92
C GLU A 256 4.40 -16.79 -10.72
N LYS A 257 4.20 -15.62 -11.34
CA LYS A 257 5.07 -14.44 -11.15
C LYS A 257 5.16 -14.00 -9.70
N GLY A 258 4.03 -13.96 -9.00
CA GLY A 258 4.01 -13.64 -7.57
C GLY A 258 4.82 -14.63 -6.75
N ARG A 259 4.67 -15.93 -6.99
CA ARG A 259 5.44 -16.99 -6.30
C ARG A 259 6.94 -16.90 -6.58
N GLU A 260 7.29 -16.67 -7.83
CA GLU A 260 8.68 -16.56 -8.27
C GLU A 260 9.42 -15.41 -7.57
N ILE A 261 8.84 -14.20 -7.61
CA ILE A 261 9.45 -13.02 -6.99
C ILE A 261 9.45 -13.14 -5.47
N TYR A 262 8.40 -13.71 -4.87
CA TYR A 262 8.38 -13.96 -3.43
C TYR A 262 9.49 -14.93 -3.00
N ALA A 263 9.68 -16.04 -3.72
CA ALA A 263 10.71 -17.01 -3.41
C ALA A 263 12.11 -16.39 -3.50
N TRP A 264 12.35 -15.59 -4.54
CA TRP A 264 13.58 -14.82 -4.68
C TRP A 264 13.77 -13.86 -3.48
N GLY A 265 12.73 -13.13 -3.11
CA GLY A 265 12.78 -12.17 -2.01
C GLY A 265 13.06 -12.82 -0.66
N VAL A 266 12.42 -13.95 -0.35
CA VAL A 266 12.68 -14.72 0.88
C VAL A 266 14.12 -15.22 0.95
N GLU A 267 14.68 -15.66 -0.17
CA GLU A 267 16.05 -16.17 -0.20
C GLU A 267 17.10 -15.06 -0.10
N ASN A 268 16.83 -13.90 -0.66
CA ASN A 268 17.81 -12.84 -0.84
C ASN A 268 17.65 -11.64 0.09
N LEU A 269 16.44 -11.39 0.65
CA LEU A 269 16.13 -10.19 1.42
C LEU A 269 15.52 -10.48 2.80
N MET A 270 15.19 -11.72 3.15
CA MET A 270 14.60 -12.07 4.45
C MET A 270 15.58 -12.77 5.37
N ASP A 271 15.74 -12.27 6.58
CA ASP A 271 16.30 -13.05 7.66
C ASP A 271 15.24 -14.03 8.20
N LYS A 272 15.39 -15.30 7.84
CA LYS A 272 14.43 -16.37 8.16
C LYS A 272 14.34 -16.69 9.67
N LYS A 273 15.26 -16.15 10.49
CA LYS A 273 15.20 -16.34 11.95
C LYS A 273 14.40 -15.25 12.64
N THR A 274 14.50 -14.03 12.15
CA THR A 274 13.94 -12.86 12.84
C THR A 274 12.75 -12.27 12.12
N GLY A 275 12.56 -12.54 10.82
CA GLY A 275 11.56 -11.87 9.98
C GLY A 275 11.98 -10.48 9.51
N ARG A 276 13.24 -10.08 9.74
CA ARG A 276 13.79 -8.82 9.24
C ARG A 276 13.87 -8.84 7.73
N ILE A 277 13.39 -7.79 7.10
CA ILE A 277 13.49 -7.58 5.66
C ILE A 277 14.63 -6.58 5.39
N ALA A 278 15.60 -6.99 4.58
CA ALA A 278 16.66 -6.13 4.10
C ALA A 278 16.11 -5.08 3.12
N ASP A 279 16.74 -3.93 3.08
CA ASP A 279 16.37 -2.87 2.13
C ASP A 279 16.67 -3.27 0.68
N SER A 280 17.84 -3.82 0.43
CA SER A 280 18.31 -4.13 -0.92
C SER A 280 19.39 -5.20 -0.94
N ARG A 281 19.63 -5.73 -2.15
CA ARG A 281 20.81 -6.50 -2.50
C ARG A 281 21.34 -6.03 -3.85
N HIS A 282 22.65 -5.85 -3.95
CA HIS A 282 23.35 -5.43 -5.16
C HIS A 282 24.24 -6.56 -5.68
N GLY A 283 24.02 -7.01 -6.89
CA GLY A 283 24.74 -8.13 -7.51
C GLY A 283 24.80 -9.36 -6.60
N ASN A 284 25.98 -9.91 -6.40
CA ASN A 284 26.22 -11.03 -5.47
C ASN A 284 26.64 -10.58 -4.07
N GLY A 285 26.49 -9.29 -3.75
CA GLY A 285 26.82 -8.74 -2.44
C GLY A 285 25.89 -9.22 -1.33
N SER A 286 26.27 -8.93 -0.09
CA SER A 286 25.40 -9.19 1.06
C SER A 286 24.20 -8.26 1.06
N PRO A 287 23.04 -8.71 1.58
CA PRO A 287 21.88 -7.84 1.76
C PRO A 287 22.18 -6.62 2.65
N ALA A 288 21.63 -5.46 2.31
CA ALA A 288 21.67 -4.27 3.14
C ALA A 288 20.62 -4.41 4.25
N TRP A 289 21.06 -4.83 5.43
CA TRP A 289 20.19 -5.16 6.56
C TRP A 289 19.64 -3.92 7.30
N LYS A 290 19.24 -2.90 6.58
CA LYS A 290 18.45 -1.80 7.13
C LYS A 290 16.97 -2.15 6.97
N ALA A 291 16.26 -2.33 8.08
CA ALA A 291 14.83 -2.57 8.03
C ALA A 291 14.08 -1.25 7.91
N HIS A 292 13.08 -1.23 7.04
CA HIS A 292 12.11 -0.15 6.90
C HIS A 292 10.69 -0.69 7.10
N VAL A 293 9.84 0.10 7.76
CA VAL A 293 8.45 -0.30 8.07
C VAL A 293 7.67 -0.66 6.81
N TYR A 294 7.85 0.09 5.71
CA TYR A 294 7.12 -0.20 4.45
C TYR A 294 7.61 -1.48 3.74
N ASN A 295 8.89 -1.85 3.91
CA ASN A 295 9.42 -3.12 3.38
C ASN A 295 8.87 -4.31 4.18
N GLN A 296 8.81 -4.20 5.52
CA GLN A 296 8.13 -5.18 6.37
C GLN A 296 6.65 -5.29 5.97
N ALA A 297 5.98 -4.15 5.76
CA ALA A 297 4.57 -4.08 5.38
C ALA A 297 4.28 -4.79 4.04
N SER A 298 5.00 -4.43 2.99
CA SER A 298 4.79 -5.03 1.65
C SER A 298 5.11 -6.53 1.64
N PHE A 299 6.09 -6.97 2.43
CA PHE A 299 6.37 -8.40 2.64
C PHE A 299 5.19 -9.09 3.35
N ILE A 300 4.64 -8.50 4.42
CA ILE A 300 3.46 -9.02 5.11
C ILE A 300 2.29 -9.14 4.13
N GLY A 301 2.01 -8.10 3.35
CA GLY A 301 0.95 -8.10 2.34
C GLY A 301 1.13 -9.16 1.26
N ALA A 302 2.35 -9.29 0.73
CA ALA A 302 2.71 -10.34 -0.23
C ALA A 302 2.47 -11.75 0.33
N SER A 303 2.91 -11.97 1.57
CA SER A 303 2.75 -13.24 2.27
C SER A 303 1.28 -13.58 2.53
N VAL A 304 0.48 -12.62 3.01
CA VAL A 304 -0.96 -12.82 3.26
C VAL A 304 -1.69 -13.14 1.95
N LEU A 305 -1.39 -12.41 0.86
CA LEU A 305 -2.04 -12.65 -0.42
C LEU A 305 -1.69 -14.04 -0.99
N LEU A 306 -0.45 -14.49 -0.87
CA LEU A 306 -0.04 -15.82 -1.26
C LEU A 306 -0.70 -16.90 -0.40
N TYR A 307 -0.78 -16.71 0.92
CA TYR A 307 -1.51 -17.60 1.80
C TYR A 307 -2.98 -17.74 1.38
N LYS A 308 -3.64 -16.62 1.11
CA LYS A 308 -5.06 -16.61 0.66
C LYS A 308 -5.25 -17.29 -0.70
N ALA A 309 -4.29 -17.16 -1.60
CA ALA A 309 -4.36 -17.76 -2.94
C ALA A 309 -4.06 -19.27 -2.95
N THR A 310 -3.22 -19.75 -2.04
CA THR A 310 -2.69 -21.12 -2.09
C THR A 310 -3.08 -22.00 -0.91
N GLY A 311 -3.39 -21.42 0.25
CA GLY A 311 -3.60 -22.14 1.51
C GLY A 311 -2.30 -22.61 2.19
N GLU A 312 -1.13 -22.33 1.62
CA GLU A 312 0.15 -22.77 2.16
C GLU A 312 0.53 -21.97 3.43
N LYS A 313 0.53 -22.66 4.57
CA LYS A 313 0.74 -22.05 5.90
C LYS A 313 2.08 -21.33 6.04
N SER A 314 3.13 -21.76 5.35
CA SER A 314 4.44 -21.12 5.38
C SER A 314 4.42 -19.64 5.02
N TYR A 315 3.52 -19.21 4.13
CA TYR A 315 3.35 -17.80 3.83
C TYR A 315 2.78 -17.02 5.03
N LEU A 316 1.78 -17.59 5.71
CA LEU A 316 1.23 -16.96 6.93
C LEU A 316 2.28 -16.89 8.05
N ASP A 317 3.04 -17.95 8.26
CA ASP A 317 4.10 -17.99 9.28
C ASP A 317 5.17 -16.91 9.00
N ASN A 318 5.53 -16.68 7.74
CA ASN A 318 6.44 -15.62 7.33
C ASN A 318 5.84 -14.22 7.59
N ALA A 319 4.55 -14.02 7.32
CA ALA A 319 3.86 -12.76 7.60
C ALA A 319 3.88 -12.44 9.09
N ILE A 320 3.58 -13.43 9.94
CA ILE A 320 3.60 -13.30 11.39
C ILE A 320 5.03 -12.96 11.87
N LEU A 321 6.03 -13.67 11.39
CA LEU A 321 7.42 -13.44 11.77
C LEU A 321 7.88 -12.01 11.43
N ALA A 322 7.51 -11.49 10.26
CA ALA A 322 7.83 -10.13 9.86
C ALA A 322 7.07 -9.06 10.68
N ALA A 323 5.81 -9.34 11.03
CA ALA A 323 5.02 -8.48 11.91
C ALA A 323 5.61 -8.47 13.34
N ASP A 324 5.99 -9.63 13.86
CA ASP A 324 6.65 -9.75 15.18
C ASP A 324 7.96 -8.96 15.21
N TYR A 325 8.76 -9.01 14.14
CA TYR A 325 9.97 -8.19 14.04
C TYR A 325 9.64 -6.70 14.11
N THR A 326 8.63 -6.26 13.38
CA THR A 326 8.22 -4.85 13.35
C THR A 326 7.77 -4.37 14.74
N PHE A 327 6.91 -5.11 15.41
CA PHE A 327 6.35 -4.71 16.71
C PHE A 327 7.29 -4.92 17.90
N ASN A 328 8.17 -5.92 17.84
CA ASN A 328 9.04 -6.25 18.98
C ASN A 328 10.43 -5.63 18.86
N THR A 329 10.93 -5.42 17.62
CA THR A 329 12.31 -4.96 17.38
C THR A 329 12.38 -3.53 16.87
N MET A 330 11.47 -3.14 15.93
CA MET A 330 11.50 -1.80 15.34
C MET A 330 10.72 -0.78 16.17
N SER A 331 9.72 -1.19 16.94
CA SER A 331 8.93 -0.31 17.80
C SER A 331 9.79 0.38 18.85
N SER A 332 9.37 1.59 19.25
CA SER A 332 9.97 2.32 20.35
C SER A 332 9.81 1.59 21.70
N GLU A 333 10.50 2.07 22.75
CA GLU A 333 10.31 1.59 24.12
C GLU A 333 8.86 1.75 24.59
N GLN A 334 8.15 2.76 24.08
CA GLN A 334 6.73 3.00 24.35
C GLN A 334 5.79 2.03 23.61
N LYS A 335 6.35 1.14 22.78
CA LYS A 335 5.59 0.19 21.97
C LYS A 335 4.63 0.87 20.99
N ILE A 336 5.11 1.93 20.35
CA ILE A 336 4.49 2.57 19.19
C ILE A 336 5.35 2.35 17.95
N LEU A 337 4.76 2.49 16.76
CA LEU A 337 5.49 2.37 15.51
C LEU A 337 6.64 3.39 15.44
N PRO A 338 7.77 3.02 14.84
CA PRO A 338 8.93 3.90 14.79
C PRO A 338 8.71 5.08 13.85
N PHE A 339 9.31 6.19 14.16
CA PHE A 339 9.49 7.30 13.23
C PHE A 339 10.75 7.08 12.40
N GLU A 340 10.61 7.03 11.09
CA GLU A 340 11.73 6.92 10.16
C GLU A 340 12.05 8.30 9.57
N ARG A 341 13.26 8.81 9.86
CA ARG A 341 13.68 10.14 9.44
C ARG A 341 13.98 10.17 7.95
N GLY A 342 13.54 11.22 7.28
CA GLY A 342 13.65 11.48 5.85
C GLY A 342 12.36 12.12 5.36
N ILE A 343 12.35 12.70 4.18
CA ILE A 343 11.17 13.42 3.69
C ILE A 343 10.06 12.43 3.37
N GLU A 344 10.26 11.51 2.46
CA GLU A 344 9.22 10.59 1.98
C GLU A 344 8.98 9.41 2.94
N GLN A 345 9.91 9.13 3.87
CA GLN A 345 9.82 8.00 4.80
C GLN A 345 8.61 8.09 5.75
N GLY A 346 8.09 9.28 5.97
CA GLY A 346 6.89 9.48 6.78
C GLY A 346 5.68 8.66 6.34
N ILE A 347 5.55 8.36 5.03
CA ILE A 347 4.41 7.59 4.49
C ILE A 347 4.44 6.10 4.84
N TYR A 348 5.55 5.58 5.34
CA TYR A 348 5.72 4.15 5.59
C TYR A 348 4.68 3.57 6.54
N THR A 349 4.21 4.34 7.52
CA THR A 349 3.14 3.92 8.42
C THR A 349 1.79 3.79 7.69
N ALA A 350 1.48 4.65 6.72
CA ALA A 350 0.24 4.52 5.95
C ALA A 350 0.25 3.25 5.09
N ILE A 351 1.40 2.90 4.52
CA ILE A 351 1.58 1.62 3.81
C ILE A 351 1.45 0.44 4.78
N PHE A 352 2.08 0.54 5.95
CA PHE A 352 2.00 -0.50 6.97
C PHE A 352 0.57 -0.76 7.44
N ALA A 353 -0.21 0.30 7.65
CA ALA A 353 -1.61 0.20 8.04
C ALA A 353 -2.41 -0.72 7.10
N GLN A 354 -2.22 -0.57 5.78
CA GLN A 354 -2.93 -1.36 4.77
C GLN A 354 -2.62 -2.85 4.87
N TYR A 355 -1.37 -3.23 5.06
CA TYR A 355 -0.95 -4.62 5.03
C TYR A 355 -1.09 -5.32 6.38
N ILE A 356 -0.88 -4.61 7.48
CA ILE A 356 -1.14 -5.18 8.80
C ILE A 356 -2.64 -5.41 9.02
N ALA A 357 -3.52 -4.57 8.44
CA ALA A 357 -4.96 -4.79 8.46
C ALA A 357 -5.35 -6.11 7.79
N MET A 358 -4.70 -6.47 6.68
CA MET A 358 -4.92 -7.77 6.03
C MET A 358 -4.51 -8.93 6.94
N LEU A 359 -3.36 -8.84 7.62
CA LEU A 359 -2.92 -9.87 8.54
C LEU A 359 -3.86 -10.00 9.76
N VAL A 360 -4.31 -8.87 10.30
CA VAL A 360 -5.21 -8.84 11.45
C VAL A 360 -6.61 -9.37 11.09
N TYR A 361 -7.23 -8.82 10.05
CA TYR A 361 -8.64 -9.13 9.77
C TYR A 361 -8.82 -10.35 8.87
N ASP A 362 -8.00 -10.53 7.83
CA ASP A 362 -8.16 -11.65 6.91
C ASP A 362 -7.57 -12.96 7.46
N CYS A 363 -6.55 -12.85 8.34
CA CYS A 363 -5.86 -14.01 8.93
C CYS A 363 -6.09 -14.16 10.44
N GLY A 364 -6.88 -13.28 11.07
CA GLY A 364 -7.25 -13.38 12.48
C GLY A 364 -6.11 -13.09 13.48
N GLN A 365 -5.04 -12.39 13.06
CA GLN A 365 -3.87 -12.12 13.92
C GLN A 365 -4.10 -10.88 14.78
N THR A 366 -5.06 -10.94 15.70
CA THR A 366 -5.53 -9.78 16.49
C THR A 366 -4.57 -9.31 17.59
N GLN A 367 -3.50 -10.07 17.89
CA GLN A 367 -2.49 -9.70 18.89
C GLN A 367 -1.76 -8.39 18.59
N TYR A 368 -1.83 -7.91 17.37
CA TYR A 368 -1.18 -6.64 16.96
C TYR A 368 -2.05 -5.41 17.23
N ILE A 369 -3.36 -5.56 17.43
CA ILE A 369 -4.30 -4.46 17.66
C ILE A 369 -3.85 -3.54 18.81
N PRO A 370 -3.44 -4.04 20.00
CA PRO A 370 -3.03 -3.16 21.10
C PRO A 370 -1.84 -2.25 20.79
N TYR A 371 -0.93 -2.67 19.90
CA TYR A 371 0.19 -1.83 19.45
C TYR A 371 -0.28 -0.72 18.51
N LEU A 372 -1.19 -1.05 17.61
CA LEU A 372 -1.78 -0.11 16.66
C LEU A 372 -2.62 0.93 17.38
N GLU A 373 -3.47 0.51 18.32
CA GLU A 373 -4.26 1.41 19.18
C GLU A 373 -3.37 2.37 19.96
N ARG A 374 -2.25 1.87 20.50
CA ARG A 374 -1.31 2.70 21.24
C ARG A 374 -0.66 3.75 20.34
N THR A 375 -0.26 3.37 19.12
CA THR A 375 0.29 4.29 18.12
C THR A 375 -0.74 5.36 17.74
N ILE A 376 -1.98 4.96 17.46
CA ILE A 376 -3.09 5.86 17.14
C ILE A 376 -3.33 6.86 18.27
N ASN A 377 -3.52 6.36 19.49
CA ASN A 377 -3.81 7.21 20.64
C ASN A 377 -2.67 8.18 20.94
N CYS A 378 -1.42 7.72 20.83
CA CYS A 378 -0.25 8.57 21.04
C CYS A 378 -0.18 9.69 19.98
N GLY A 379 -0.27 9.34 18.70
CA GLY A 379 -0.20 10.33 17.63
C GLY A 379 -1.39 11.29 17.64
N TRP A 380 -2.59 10.80 17.91
CA TRP A 380 -3.79 11.64 17.98
C TRP A 380 -3.76 12.61 19.16
N ALA A 381 -3.28 12.20 20.32
CA ALA A 381 -3.11 13.07 21.49
C ALA A 381 -2.11 14.20 21.23
N ASN A 382 -1.11 13.98 20.41
CA ASN A 382 -0.04 14.92 20.09
C ASN A 382 -0.24 15.73 18.80
N ARG A 383 -1.44 15.64 18.19
CA ARG A 383 -1.76 16.36 16.95
C ARG A 383 -1.82 17.89 17.12
N ASP A 384 -1.68 18.61 16.05
CA ASP A 384 -2.16 19.97 15.95
C ASP A 384 -3.71 19.96 16.01
N GLN A 385 -4.25 20.38 17.15
CA GLN A 385 -5.70 20.36 17.41
C GLN A 385 -6.48 21.35 16.54
N THR A 386 -5.82 22.41 16.03
CA THR A 386 -6.48 23.41 15.17
C THR A 386 -6.80 22.82 13.79
N ARG A 387 -5.87 22.06 13.22
CA ARG A 387 -5.98 21.44 11.91
C ARG A 387 -6.39 19.96 11.97
N ASN A 388 -6.34 19.33 13.14
CA ASN A 388 -6.47 17.88 13.34
C ASN A 388 -5.43 17.07 12.55
N VAL A 389 -4.20 17.57 12.48
CA VAL A 389 -3.10 16.97 11.73
C VAL A 389 -2.07 16.41 12.70
N CYS A 390 -1.60 15.20 12.44
CA CYS A 390 -0.54 14.54 13.19
C CYS A 390 0.82 14.72 12.50
N SER A 391 1.92 14.49 13.23
CA SER A 391 3.24 14.29 12.65
C SER A 391 3.63 12.81 12.66
N GLY A 392 4.79 12.45 12.09
CA GLY A 392 5.31 11.09 12.18
C GLY A 392 6.02 10.79 13.51
N GLU A 393 6.43 11.81 14.26
CA GLU A 393 6.95 11.65 15.63
C GLU A 393 5.77 11.60 16.61
N TYR A 394 5.11 10.42 16.68
CA TYR A 394 3.82 10.24 17.36
C TYR A 394 3.82 10.61 18.85
N ASP A 395 4.97 10.51 19.52
CA ASP A 395 5.16 10.83 20.94
C ASP A 395 5.54 12.29 21.21
N LYS A 396 5.58 13.13 20.16
CA LYS A 396 5.93 14.56 20.29
C LYS A 396 4.76 15.44 19.85
N PRO A 397 4.40 16.44 20.66
CA PRO A 397 3.35 17.39 20.30
C PRO A 397 3.70 18.18 19.04
N LEU A 398 2.80 18.18 18.07
CA LEU A 398 2.86 19.07 16.92
C LEU A 398 2.25 20.42 17.31
N GLN A 399 3.08 21.46 17.29
CA GLN A 399 2.60 22.80 17.64
C GLN A 399 1.68 23.38 16.55
N PRO A 400 0.62 24.11 16.91
CA PRO A 400 -0.27 24.74 15.95
C PRO A 400 0.49 25.60 14.93
N GLY A 401 0.17 25.44 13.65
CA GLY A 401 0.76 26.23 12.56
C GLY A 401 2.17 25.81 12.11
N MET A 402 2.79 24.82 12.74
CA MET A 402 4.05 24.28 12.23
C MET A 402 3.84 23.66 10.84
N VAL A 403 4.83 23.83 9.98
CA VAL A 403 4.88 23.13 8.70
C VAL A 403 5.08 21.64 8.96
N VAL A 404 4.26 20.83 8.34
CA VAL A 404 4.34 19.38 8.39
C VAL A 404 4.16 18.82 6.99
N ASP A 405 4.92 17.80 6.66
CA ASP A 405 4.83 17.12 5.37
C ASP A 405 3.65 16.13 5.33
N SER A 406 3.09 15.92 4.14
CA SER A 406 1.94 15.02 3.95
C SER A 406 2.30 13.56 4.22
N TYR A 407 3.56 13.20 4.00
CA TYR A 407 4.05 11.85 4.22
C TYR A 407 3.93 11.46 5.70
N SER A 408 4.54 12.25 6.58
CA SER A 408 4.49 12.05 8.03
C SER A 408 3.08 12.17 8.60
N ALA A 409 2.29 13.09 8.04
CA ALA A 409 0.92 13.34 8.52
C ALA A 409 -0.07 12.22 8.15
N SER A 410 0.25 11.36 7.17
CA SER A 410 -0.66 10.31 6.67
C SER A 410 -0.82 9.12 7.61
N GLY A 411 0.16 8.82 8.46
CA GLY A 411 0.23 7.58 9.22
C GLY A 411 -0.95 7.36 10.17
N ILE A 412 -1.27 8.35 10.99
CA ILE A 412 -2.36 8.23 11.97
C ILE A 412 -3.75 8.15 11.30
N PRO A 413 -4.14 9.04 10.37
CA PRO A 413 -5.42 8.88 9.69
C PRO A 413 -5.53 7.57 8.90
N ALA A 414 -4.46 7.06 8.29
CA ALA A 414 -4.48 5.76 7.63
C ALA A 414 -4.75 4.61 8.62
N LEU A 415 -4.09 4.61 9.78
CA LEU A 415 -4.36 3.64 10.84
C LEU A 415 -5.79 3.76 11.36
N MET A 416 -6.29 4.96 11.64
CA MET A 416 -7.64 5.19 12.15
C MET A 416 -8.73 4.72 11.19
N LEU A 417 -8.54 4.89 9.87
CA LEU A 417 -9.49 4.42 8.85
C LEU A 417 -9.60 2.90 8.80
N LEU A 418 -8.53 2.18 9.11
CA LEU A 418 -8.46 0.72 9.05
C LEU A 418 -8.66 0.04 10.40
N PHE A 419 -8.35 0.74 11.48
CA PHE A 419 -8.52 0.27 12.86
C PHE A 419 -9.36 1.26 13.67
N PRO A 420 -10.60 1.53 13.23
CA PRO A 420 -11.48 2.38 14.01
C PRO A 420 -11.79 1.68 15.34
N ILE A 421 -11.47 2.34 16.43
CA ILE A 421 -11.66 1.81 17.78
C ILE A 421 -13.04 2.27 18.23
N PHE A 422 -13.95 1.34 18.39
CA PHE A 422 -15.31 1.57 18.85
C PHE A 422 -15.45 1.37 20.36
#